data_c166f533dfa6cb10458e6c253b8346b5
#
_entry.id   c166f533dfa6cb10458e6c253b8346b5
#
_cell.length_a   1.000
_cell.length_b   1.000
_cell.length_c   1.000
_cell.angle_alpha   90.00
_cell.angle_beta   90.00
_cell.angle_gamma   90.00
#
_symmetry.space_group_name_H-M   'P 1'
#
loop_
_entity.id
_entity.type
_entity.pdbx_description
1 polymer ?
#
loop_
_entity_poly.entity_id
_entity_poly.type
_entity_poly.pdbx_seq_one_letter_code
_entity_poly.pdbx_strand_id
1 'polypeptide(L)'
;NGHHWHPKHPQYPGTFTGTYMHSHDFKGIDDSWRNQSVLVIGAGNSACDIAVESARLAKNVALSMRSPQWFVPKFMFGVPSDVTGARLNILPRKAKQWLMTALLRFMQGSYTQYGLPVNKKPVLSHHPTLNSDLLDFIRHGRITPKPAIKQFDGEWVEFVDGSKQRFDRICAATGFWISFPFFDKNFIELQLEGVYRKF
;
A
#
# COMPACT_ATOMS: atom_id res chain seq x y z
N ASN A 1 -2.81 8.09 20.18
CA ASN A 1 -4.03 8.87 19.94
C ASN A 1 -4.48 8.69 18.49
N GLY A 2 -5.79 8.88 18.23
CA GLY A 2 -6.37 8.74 16.90
C GLY A 2 -7.08 7.40 16.70
N HIS A 3 -7.40 7.06 15.44
CA HIS A 3 -8.25 5.93 15.08
C HIS A 3 -7.48 4.69 14.57
N HIS A 4 -6.15 4.73 14.57
CA HIS A 4 -5.31 3.61 14.10
C HIS A 4 -4.89 2.69 15.26
N TRP A 5 -5.88 2.15 15.99
CA TRP A 5 -5.64 1.26 17.13
C TRP A 5 -5.80 -0.21 16.80
N HIS A 6 -6.86 -0.56 16.04
CA HIS A 6 -7.20 -1.94 15.78
C HIS A 6 -6.71 -2.36 14.40
N PRO A 7 -5.61 -3.12 14.30
CA PRO A 7 -5.10 -3.63 13.04
C PRO A 7 -6.16 -4.46 12.32
N LYS A 8 -6.30 -4.23 11.02
CA LYS A 8 -7.20 -5.00 10.18
C LYS A 8 -6.42 -6.14 9.54
N HIS A 9 -6.49 -7.33 10.14
CA HIS A 9 -5.87 -8.52 9.59
C HIS A 9 -6.69 -9.07 8.42
N PRO A 10 -6.08 -9.32 7.25
CA PRO A 10 -6.77 -9.98 6.15
C PRO A 10 -6.98 -11.44 6.48
N GLN A 11 -8.13 -11.98 6.05
CA GLN A 11 -8.43 -13.40 6.20
C GLN A 11 -8.27 -14.08 4.84
N TYR A 12 -7.43 -15.11 4.79
CA TYR A 12 -7.23 -15.96 3.62
C TYR A 12 -7.42 -17.42 4.03
N PRO A 13 -7.89 -18.30 3.13
CA PRO A 13 -7.91 -19.74 3.39
C PRO A 13 -6.51 -20.27 3.69
N GLY A 14 -6.43 -21.30 4.53
CA GLY A 14 -5.17 -21.94 4.91
C GLY A 14 -4.45 -21.22 6.04
N THR A 15 -3.24 -21.67 6.34
CA THR A 15 -2.42 -21.16 7.44
C THR A 15 -1.03 -20.85 6.93
N PHE A 16 -0.52 -19.67 7.30
CA PHE A 16 0.89 -19.31 7.06
C PHE A 16 1.71 -19.71 8.28
N THR A 17 2.79 -20.46 8.08
CA THR A 17 3.64 -20.98 9.16
C THR A 17 4.92 -20.17 9.39
N GLY A 18 5.25 -19.22 8.51
CA GLY A 18 6.36 -18.30 8.69
C GLY A 18 6.04 -17.16 9.67
N THR A 19 6.92 -16.17 9.73
CA THR A 19 6.70 -14.99 10.58
C THR A 19 5.63 -14.09 9.98
N TYR A 20 4.56 -13.84 10.73
CA TYR A 20 3.49 -12.92 10.33
C TYR A 20 3.42 -11.73 11.29
N MET A 21 3.36 -10.50 10.74
CA MET A 21 3.14 -9.28 11.50
C MET A 21 2.19 -8.33 10.78
N HIS A 22 1.54 -7.45 11.52
CA HIS A 22 0.85 -6.29 10.95
C HIS A 22 1.78 -5.08 10.89
N SER A 23 1.54 -4.16 9.95
CA SER A 23 2.30 -2.90 9.84
C SER A 23 2.29 -2.04 11.12
N HIS A 24 1.32 -2.25 12.00
CA HIS A 24 1.28 -1.63 13.33
C HIS A 24 2.48 -2.02 14.20
N ASP A 25 2.94 -3.26 14.06
CA ASP A 25 4.03 -3.83 14.87
C ASP A 25 5.40 -3.66 14.22
N PHE A 26 5.42 -3.16 12.99
CA PHE A 26 6.66 -2.89 12.26
C PHE A 26 7.42 -1.73 12.91
N LYS A 27 8.62 -1.98 13.40
CA LYS A 27 9.50 -1.00 14.05
C LYS A 27 10.73 -0.64 13.21
N GLY A 28 10.85 -1.19 12.02
CA GLY A 28 11.99 -1.09 11.12
C GLY A 28 12.56 -2.46 10.78
N ILE A 29 13.62 -2.47 9.99
CA ILE A 29 14.34 -3.68 9.62
C ILE A 29 15.63 -3.81 10.45
N ASP A 30 16.01 -5.04 10.72
CA ASP A 30 17.26 -5.41 11.39
C ASP A 30 17.93 -6.59 10.68
N ASP A 31 19.01 -7.10 11.20
CA ASP A 31 19.76 -8.21 10.60
C ASP A 31 18.96 -9.51 10.45
N SER A 32 17.86 -9.69 11.21
CA SER A 32 16.98 -10.86 11.06
C SER A 32 16.23 -10.89 9.71
N TRP A 33 16.20 -9.76 8.99
CA TRP A 33 15.60 -9.67 7.67
C TRP A 33 16.54 -10.07 6.54
N ARG A 34 17.86 -10.22 6.84
CA ARG A 34 18.83 -10.68 5.85
C ARG A 34 18.47 -12.07 5.34
N ASN A 35 18.65 -12.25 4.03
CA ASN A 35 18.35 -13.52 3.34
C ASN A 35 16.89 -14.00 3.42
N GLN A 36 15.98 -13.20 3.96
CA GLN A 36 14.55 -13.50 4.03
C GLN A 36 13.84 -13.19 2.71
N SER A 37 12.86 -14.02 2.34
CA SER A 37 11.84 -13.72 1.34
C SER A 37 10.64 -13.10 2.05
N VAL A 38 10.34 -11.85 1.74
CA VAL A 38 9.33 -11.05 2.42
C VAL A 38 8.15 -10.76 1.50
N LEU A 39 6.94 -10.97 2.00
CA LEU A 39 5.71 -10.53 1.34
C LEU A 39 5.10 -9.37 2.11
N VAL A 40 4.88 -8.25 1.44
CA VAL A 40 4.11 -7.13 1.97
C VAL A 40 2.72 -7.15 1.33
N ILE A 41 1.67 -7.10 2.16
CA ILE A 41 0.28 -7.14 1.70
C ILE A 41 -0.33 -5.75 1.85
N GLY A 42 -0.70 -5.13 0.74
CA GLY A 42 -1.33 -3.81 0.70
C GLY A 42 -0.75 -2.92 -0.39
N ALA A 43 -1.35 -1.73 -0.57
CA ALA A 43 -0.89 -0.74 -1.55
C ALA A 43 -0.98 0.71 -1.01
N GLY A 44 -1.21 0.87 0.29
CA GLY A 44 -1.17 2.18 0.96
C GLY A 44 0.24 2.63 1.29
N ASN A 45 0.38 3.82 1.89
CA ASN A 45 1.68 4.41 2.24
C ASN A 45 2.53 3.43 3.07
N SER A 46 1.97 2.87 4.15
CA SER A 46 2.69 1.91 5.00
C SER A 46 3.19 0.69 4.23
N ALA A 47 2.37 0.13 3.31
CA ALA A 47 2.78 -1.01 2.50
C ALA A 47 3.98 -0.67 1.61
N CYS A 48 3.94 0.49 0.96
CA CYS A 48 5.01 0.94 0.09
C CYS A 48 6.30 1.24 0.87
N ASP A 49 6.19 1.94 1.99
CA ASP A 49 7.35 2.28 2.83
C ASP A 49 7.99 0.99 3.41
N ILE A 50 7.18 0.04 3.91
CA ILE A 50 7.70 -1.25 4.43
C ILE A 50 8.34 -2.09 3.31
N ALA A 51 7.73 -2.12 2.11
CA ALA A 51 8.30 -2.86 0.99
C ALA A 51 9.66 -2.28 0.56
N VAL A 52 9.76 -0.96 0.43
CA VAL A 52 11.00 -0.27 0.10
C VAL A 52 12.05 -0.48 1.17
N GLU A 53 11.68 -0.33 2.45
CA GLU A 53 12.60 -0.56 3.57
C GLU A 53 13.09 -2.00 3.60
N SER A 54 12.17 -2.98 3.51
CA SER A 54 12.52 -4.40 3.45
C SER A 54 13.47 -4.73 2.30
N ALA A 55 13.27 -4.12 1.13
CA ALA A 55 14.09 -4.38 -0.04
C ALA A 55 15.53 -3.84 0.07
N ARG A 56 15.86 -3.08 1.12
CA ARG A 56 17.24 -2.66 1.40
C ARG A 56 18.09 -3.80 1.97
N LEU A 57 17.47 -4.76 2.64
CA LEU A 57 18.18 -5.79 3.39
C LEU A 57 17.73 -7.23 3.06
N ALA A 58 16.45 -7.44 2.80
CA ALA A 58 15.90 -8.75 2.48
C ALA A 58 16.41 -9.27 1.13
N LYS A 59 16.44 -10.61 1.00
CA LYS A 59 16.84 -11.29 -0.24
C LYS A 59 15.87 -11.01 -1.38
N ASN A 60 14.58 -11.16 -1.11
CA ASN A 60 13.49 -10.93 -2.07
C ASN A 60 12.35 -10.21 -1.36
N VAL A 61 11.73 -9.25 -2.03
CA VAL A 61 10.52 -8.59 -1.55
C VAL A 61 9.44 -8.67 -2.61
N ALA A 62 8.26 -9.12 -2.22
CA ALA A 62 7.06 -9.07 -3.04
C ALA A 62 6.03 -8.12 -2.42
N LEU A 63 5.31 -7.39 -3.27
CA LEU A 63 4.22 -6.50 -2.86
C LEU A 63 2.91 -7.00 -3.48
N SER A 64 2.02 -7.56 -2.66
CA SER A 64 0.72 -8.03 -3.12
C SER A 64 -0.34 -6.94 -3.02
N MET A 65 -0.99 -6.67 -4.17
CA MET A 65 -2.03 -5.66 -4.26
C MET A 65 -3.32 -6.23 -4.83
N ARG A 66 -4.44 -5.95 -4.14
CA ARG A 66 -5.77 -6.36 -4.58
C ARG A 66 -6.36 -5.43 -5.65
N SER A 67 -6.04 -4.15 -5.56
CA SER A 67 -6.66 -3.11 -6.38
C SER A 67 -5.61 -2.16 -6.96
N PRO A 68 -5.85 -1.63 -8.17
CA PRO A 68 -4.98 -0.60 -8.74
C PRO A 68 -4.87 0.62 -7.83
N GLN A 69 -3.68 1.19 -7.73
CA GLN A 69 -3.41 2.38 -6.94
C GLN A 69 -2.62 3.40 -7.75
N TRP A 70 -2.79 4.69 -7.42
CA TRP A 70 -1.94 5.76 -7.92
C TRP A 70 -0.82 6.03 -6.90
N PHE A 71 0.43 5.94 -7.37
CA PHE A 71 1.61 6.27 -6.58
C PHE A 71 2.05 7.68 -6.96
N VAL A 72 1.92 8.61 -6.03
CA VAL A 72 2.30 10.01 -6.22
C VAL A 72 3.65 10.23 -5.54
N PRO A 73 4.66 10.78 -6.22
CA PRO A 73 5.92 11.14 -5.60
C PRO A 73 5.69 12.14 -4.45
N LYS A 74 6.50 12.06 -3.39
CA LYS A 74 6.44 13.01 -2.27
C LYS A 74 6.75 14.44 -2.73
N PHE A 75 7.60 14.57 -3.77
CA PHE A 75 7.94 15.84 -4.38
C PHE A 75 7.74 15.79 -5.90
N MET A 76 7.19 16.82 -6.47
CA MET A 76 7.09 17.05 -7.91
C MET A 76 7.76 18.36 -8.28
N PHE A 77 8.76 18.31 -9.16
CA PHE A 77 9.55 19.48 -9.59
C PHE A 77 10.13 20.29 -8.41
N GLY A 78 10.64 19.58 -7.39
CA GLY A 78 11.22 20.20 -6.20
C GLY A 78 10.21 20.76 -5.18
N VAL A 79 8.91 20.67 -5.45
CA VAL A 79 7.83 21.14 -4.58
C VAL A 79 7.10 19.94 -3.96
N PRO A 80 6.75 19.95 -2.67
CA PRO A 80 5.91 18.92 -2.05
C PRO A 80 4.60 18.74 -2.82
N SER A 81 4.19 17.48 -3.00
CA SER A 81 3.04 17.16 -3.86
C SER A 81 1.70 17.64 -3.31
N ASP A 82 1.56 17.79 -2.01
CA ASP A 82 0.41 18.40 -1.34
C ASP A 82 0.30 19.88 -1.68
N VAL A 83 1.42 20.61 -1.66
CA VAL A 83 1.48 22.02 -2.04
C VAL A 83 1.15 22.19 -3.52
N THR A 84 1.72 21.34 -4.37
CA THR A 84 1.38 21.33 -5.82
C THR A 84 -0.10 21.05 -6.01
N GLY A 85 -0.65 20.08 -5.31
CA GLY A 85 -2.07 19.76 -5.30
C GLY A 85 -2.94 20.92 -4.83
N ALA A 86 -2.52 21.64 -3.79
CA ALA A 86 -3.23 22.80 -3.26
C ALA A 86 -3.25 23.97 -4.28
N ARG A 87 -2.13 24.26 -4.93
CA ARG A 87 -2.05 25.31 -5.98
C ARG A 87 -3.00 25.04 -7.13
N LEU A 88 -3.28 23.80 -7.44
CA LEU A 88 -4.22 23.40 -8.50
C LEU A 88 -5.70 23.45 -8.07
N ASN A 89 -6.00 23.86 -6.83
CA ASN A 89 -7.40 24.00 -6.35
C ASN A 89 -8.15 25.15 -7.02
N ILE A 90 -7.46 26.06 -7.72
CA ILE A 90 -8.08 27.07 -8.56
C ILE A 90 -8.81 26.48 -9.78
N LEU A 91 -8.43 25.25 -10.18
CA LEU A 91 -9.03 24.55 -11.31
C LEU A 91 -10.29 23.78 -10.90
N PRO A 92 -11.29 23.66 -11.78
CA PRO A 92 -12.39 22.73 -11.57
C PRO A 92 -11.88 21.31 -11.32
N ARG A 93 -12.57 20.58 -10.44
CA ARG A 93 -12.13 19.23 -10.00
C ARG A 93 -11.76 18.29 -11.16
N LYS A 94 -12.57 18.25 -12.22
CA LYS A 94 -12.32 17.40 -13.40
C LYS A 94 -11.03 17.80 -14.14
N ALA A 95 -10.80 19.11 -14.33
CA ALA A 95 -9.61 19.63 -14.98
C ALA A 95 -8.35 19.32 -14.14
N LYS A 96 -8.41 19.53 -12.83
CA LYS A 96 -7.34 19.16 -11.89
C LYS A 96 -7.03 17.67 -11.97
N GLN A 97 -8.05 16.80 -11.94
CA GLN A 97 -7.86 15.35 -12.03
C GLN A 97 -7.21 14.93 -13.36
N TRP A 98 -7.66 15.50 -14.46
CA TRP A 98 -7.11 15.24 -15.79
C TRP A 98 -5.64 15.67 -15.85
N LEU A 99 -5.34 16.89 -15.43
CA LEU A 99 -3.98 17.44 -15.44
C LEU A 99 -3.02 16.60 -14.59
N MET A 100 -3.42 16.30 -13.35
CA MET A 100 -2.60 15.47 -12.46
C MET A 100 -2.40 14.05 -13.00
N THR A 101 -3.43 13.47 -13.64
CA THR A 101 -3.32 12.14 -14.25
C THR A 101 -2.38 12.16 -15.45
N ALA A 102 -2.48 13.18 -16.30
CA ALA A 102 -1.60 13.35 -17.47
C ALA A 102 -0.14 13.55 -17.01
N LEU A 103 0.06 14.40 -16.00
CA LEU A 103 1.39 14.67 -15.45
C LEU A 103 2.04 13.41 -14.86
N LEU A 104 1.31 12.64 -14.05
CA LEU A 104 1.83 11.39 -13.50
C LEU A 104 2.13 10.36 -14.58
N ARG A 105 1.28 10.23 -15.59
CA ARG A 105 1.54 9.34 -16.72
C ARG A 105 2.77 9.77 -17.51
N PHE A 106 2.98 11.06 -17.69
CA PHE A 106 4.18 11.58 -18.35
C PHE A 106 5.45 11.29 -17.55
N MET A 107 5.40 11.48 -16.21
CA MET A 107 6.56 11.27 -15.33
C MET A 107 6.89 9.79 -15.11
N GLN A 108 5.88 8.95 -14.94
CA GLN A 108 6.02 7.56 -14.50
C GLN A 108 5.81 6.55 -15.63
N GLY A 109 5.20 6.95 -16.75
CA GLY A 109 4.83 6.03 -17.82
C GLY A 109 3.61 5.16 -17.48
N SER A 110 3.45 4.07 -18.21
CA SER A 110 2.37 3.09 -17.96
C SER A 110 2.74 2.16 -16.80
N TYR A 111 1.79 1.91 -15.91
CA TYR A 111 2.00 0.99 -14.79
C TYR A 111 2.17 -0.48 -15.23
N THR A 112 1.77 -0.83 -16.44
CA THR A 112 2.00 -2.18 -17.00
C THR A 112 3.48 -2.51 -17.11
N GLN A 113 4.33 -1.51 -17.40
CA GLN A 113 5.79 -1.72 -17.46
C GLN A 113 6.43 -2.10 -16.12
N TYR A 114 5.71 -1.83 -15.02
CA TYR A 114 6.12 -2.23 -13.67
C TYR A 114 5.45 -3.53 -13.20
N GLY A 115 4.66 -4.21 -14.04
CA GLY A 115 3.84 -5.35 -13.62
C GLY A 115 2.70 -4.98 -12.67
N LEU A 116 2.35 -3.69 -12.60
CA LEU A 116 1.30 -3.17 -11.74
C LEU A 116 -0.04 -3.07 -12.49
N PRO A 117 -1.18 -3.29 -11.81
CA PRO A 117 -2.48 -3.11 -12.43
C PRO A 117 -2.73 -1.64 -12.78
N VAL A 118 -3.25 -1.40 -13.98
CA VAL A 118 -3.55 -0.04 -14.46
C VAL A 118 -4.80 0.50 -13.78
N ASN A 119 -4.68 1.69 -13.19
CA ASN A 119 -5.83 2.38 -12.66
C ASN A 119 -6.63 3.05 -13.80
N LYS A 120 -7.88 2.63 -13.97
CA LYS A 120 -8.81 3.19 -14.96
C LYS A 120 -9.45 4.51 -14.52
N LYS A 121 -9.42 4.78 -13.20
CA LYS A 121 -9.97 6.02 -12.62
C LYS A 121 -8.88 7.10 -12.58
N PRO A 122 -9.23 8.38 -12.76
CA PRO A 122 -8.24 9.45 -12.68
C PRO A 122 -7.68 9.58 -11.25
N VAL A 123 -6.52 10.19 -11.13
CA VAL A 123 -5.92 10.57 -9.84
C VAL A 123 -6.91 11.38 -9.00
N LEU A 124 -6.85 11.26 -7.68
CA LEU A 124 -7.77 11.90 -6.74
C LEU A 124 -9.23 11.40 -6.79
N SER A 125 -9.52 10.32 -7.54
CA SER A 125 -10.80 9.62 -7.41
C SER A 125 -10.87 8.81 -6.11
N HIS A 126 -9.72 8.37 -5.64
CA HIS A 126 -9.47 7.74 -4.33
C HIS A 126 -8.22 8.39 -3.74
N HIS A 127 -7.98 8.15 -2.46
CA HIS A 127 -6.76 8.65 -1.82
C HIS A 127 -5.53 8.01 -2.50
N PRO A 128 -4.65 8.80 -3.14
CA PRO A 128 -3.44 8.24 -3.75
C PRO A 128 -2.43 7.84 -2.67
N THR A 129 -1.55 6.93 -3.01
CA THR A 129 -0.42 6.56 -2.16
C THR A 129 0.76 7.49 -2.43
N LEU A 130 1.30 8.10 -1.39
CA LEU A 130 2.48 8.97 -1.48
C LEU A 130 3.74 8.14 -1.26
N ASN A 131 4.47 7.86 -2.33
CA ASN A 131 5.76 7.17 -2.24
C ASN A 131 6.62 7.52 -3.47
N SER A 132 7.88 7.91 -3.25
CA SER A 132 8.81 8.27 -4.32
C SER A 132 9.61 7.07 -4.84
N ASP A 133 9.87 6.09 -3.98
CA ASP A 133 10.90 5.08 -4.22
C ASP A 133 10.33 3.76 -4.77
N LEU A 134 9.06 3.46 -4.50
CA LEU A 134 8.47 2.15 -4.84
C LEU A 134 8.64 1.77 -6.31
N LEU A 135 8.29 2.69 -7.23
CA LEU A 135 8.37 2.40 -8.67
C LEU A 135 9.81 2.19 -9.13
N ASP A 136 10.75 2.89 -8.51
CA ASP A 136 12.17 2.73 -8.78
C ASP A 136 12.68 1.36 -8.31
N PHE A 137 12.33 0.96 -7.09
CA PHE A 137 12.67 -0.36 -6.55
C PHE A 137 12.04 -1.51 -7.35
N ILE A 138 10.82 -1.33 -7.88
CA ILE A 138 10.20 -2.30 -8.79
C ILE A 138 10.98 -2.35 -10.11
N ARG A 139 11.31 -1.20 -10.70
CA ARG A 139 12.06 -1.12 -11.96
C ARG A 139 13.42 -1.80 -11.88
N HIS A 140 14.09 -1.69 -10.73
CA HIS A 140 15.38 -2.35 -10.48
C HIS A 140 15.24 -3.81 -10.02
N GLY A 141 14.03 -4.38 -10.03
CA GLY A 141 13.80 -5.77 -9.64
C GLY A 141 13.98 -6.07 -8.16
N ARG A 142 14.06 -5.03 -7.31
CA ARG A 142 14.19 -5.17 -5.85
C ARG A 142 12.86 -5.51 -5.18
N ILE A 143 11.75 -5.10 -5.77
CA ILE A 143 10.39 -5.42 -5.34
C ILE A 143 9.63 -6.01 -6.52
N THR A 144 9.01 -7.17 -6.30
CA THR A 144 8.20 -7.86 -7.30
C THR A 144 6.71 -7.65 -7.00
N PRO A 145 5.95 -6.96 -7.85
CA PRO A 145 4.50 -6.88 -7.71
C PRO A 145 3.85 -8.25 -7.85
N LYS A 146 2.86 -8.50 -7.01
CA LYS A 146 2.04 -9.72 -7.04
C LYS A 146 0.55 -9.34 -7.00
N PRO A 147 -0.32 -10.12 -7.62
CA PRO A 147 -1.76 -9.92 -7.53
C PRO A 147 -2.27 -10.27 -6.12
N ALA A 148 -3.58 -10.27 -5.94
CA ALA A 148 -4.20 -10.63 -4.67
C ALA A 148 -3.85 -12.07 -4.27
N ILE A 149 -3.76 -12.30 -2.97
CA ILE A 149 -3.56 -13.63 -2.40
C ILE A 149 -4.86 -14.43 -2.52
N LYS A 150 -4.74 -15.68 -2.90
CA LYS A 150 -5.82 -16.65 -2.94
C LYS A 150 -5.88 -17.45 -1.64
N GLN A 151 -4.74 -18.04 -1.23
CA GLN A 151 -4.65 -18.85 -0.01
C GLN A 151 -3.20 -18.97 0.49
N PHE A 152 -3.06 -19.43 1.73
CA PHE A 152 -1.81 -19.84 2.34
C PHE A 152 -1.70 -21.37 2.38
N ASP A 153 -0.48 -21.87 2.25
CA ASP A 153 -0.14 -23.30 2.35
C ASP A 153 1.24 -23.44 3.01
N GLY A 154 1.27 -23.45 4.33
CA GLY A 154 2.50 -23.39 5.10
C GLY A 154 3.28 -22.09 4.82
N GLU A 155 4.51 -22.20 4.32
CA GLU A 155 5.33 -21.04 3.91
C GLU A 155 5.03 -20.58 2.47
N TRP A 156 4.18 -21.29 1.75
CA TRP A 156 3.80 -20.93 0.39
C TRP A 156 2.56 -20.06 0.35
N VAL A 157 2.60 -19.11 -0.54
CA VAL A 157 1.46 -18.22 -0.82
C VAL A 157 1.04 -18.44 -2.27
N GLU A 158 -0.22 -18.79 -2.47
CA GLU A 158 -0.86 -18.90 -3.79
C GLU A 158 -1.58 -17.59 -4.09
N PHE A 159 -1.35 -17.06 -5.28
CA PHE A 159 -1.99 -15.85 -5.77
C PHE A 159 -3.16 -16.18 -6.72
N VAL A 160 -4.03 -15.19 -6.98
CA VAL A 160 -5.22 -15.37 -7.82
C VAL A 160 -4.91 -15.68 -9.28
N ASP A 161 -3.69 -15.40 -9.75
CA ASP A 161 -3.20 -15.77 -11.08
C ASP A 161 -2.67 -17.21 -11.15
N GLY A 162 -2.77 -17.97 -10.05
CA GLY A 162 -2.28 -19.35 -9.95
C GLY A 162 -0.79 -19.47 -9.62
N SER A 163 -0.03 -18.36 -9.60
CA SER A 163 1.37 -18.42 -9.20
C SER A 163 1.51 -18.73 -7.71
N LYS A 164 2.57 -19.46 -7.35
CA LYS A 164 2.92 -19.78 -5.96
C LYS A 164 4.34 -19.32 -5.67
N GLN A 165 4.57 -18.79 -4.45
CA GLN A 165 5.89 -18.39 -4.00
C GLN A 165 6.03 -18.64 -2.50
N ARG A 166 7.22 -19.10 -2.10
CA ARG A 166 7.58 -19.28 -0.69
C ARG A 166 8.04 -17.96 -0.08
N PHE A 167 7.56 -17.71 1.12
CA PHE A 167 7.98 -16.56 1.93
C PHE A 167 8.33 -17.00 3.33
N ASP A 168 9.33 -16.35 3.90
CA ASP A 168 9.75 -16.55 5.28
C ASP A 168 8.98 -15.61 6.21
N ARG A 169 8.58 -14.45 5.68
CA ARG A 169 7.92 -13.38 6.45
C ARG A 169 6.81 -12.71 5.66
N ILE A 170 5.70 -12.42 6.35
CA ILE A 170 4.58 -11.61 5.82
C ILE A 170 4.41 -10.38 6.70
N CYS A 171 4.33 -9.20 6.06
CA CYS A 171 3.94 -7.97 6.69
C CYS A 171 2.60 -7.47 6.10
N ALA A 172 1.51 -7.54 6.89
CA ALA A 172 0.19 -7.11 6.47
C ALA A 172 0.02 -5.61 6.73
N ALA A 173 0.06 -4.79 5.67
CA ALA A 173 -0.19 -3.36 5.72
C ALA A 173 -1.59 -3.04 5.16
N THR A 174 -2.59 -3.68 5.74
CA THR A 174 -3.98 -3.72 5.27
C THR A 174 -4.89 -2.70 5.97
N GLY A 175 -4.28 -1.78 6.71
CA GLY A 175 -4.95 -0.68 7.40
C GLY A 175 -5.54 -1.09 8.75
N PHE A 176 -6.48 -0.27 9.24
CA PHE A 176 -7.02 -0.37 10.58
C PHE A 176 -8.55 -0.32 10.55
N TRP A 177 -9.17 -0.93 11.53
CA TRP A 177 -10.55 -0.63 11.87
C TRP A 177 -10.57 0.71 12.61
N ILE A 178 -11.55 1.55 12.28
CA ILE A 178 -11.72 2.79 13.02
C ILE A 178 -12.27 2.46 14.39
N SER A 179 -11.54 2.89 15.39
CA SER A 179 -11.95 2.78 16.77
C SER A 179 -11.32 3.91 17.58
N PHE A 180 -12.05 4.35 18.58
CA PHE A 180 -11.61 5.36 19.52
C PHE A 180 -11.74 4.80 20.93
N PRO A 181 -10.85 3.88 21.34
CA PRO A 181 -10.98 3.15 22.59
C PRO A 181 -10.90 4.03 23.86
N PHE A 182 -10.46 5.28 23.68
CA PHE A 182 -10.35 6.28 24.74
C PHE A 182 -11.65 7.10 24.96
N PHE A 183 -12.67 6.91 24.13
CA PHE A 183 -13.99 7.48 24.36
C PHE A 183 -14.92 6.42 24.97
N ASP A 184 -15.76 6.86 25.91
CA ASP A 184 -16.86 6.02 26.38
C ASP A 184 -17.78 5.66 25.20
N LYS A 185 -18.21 4.39 25.15
CA LYS A 185 -19.09 3.89 24.08
C LYS A 185 -20.42 4.64 24.00
N ASN A 186 -20.89 5.20 25.12
CA ASN A 186 -22.10 6.01 25.18
C ASN A 186 -21.89 7.46 24.76
N PHE A 187 -20.64 7.91 24.68
CA PHE A 187 -20.31 9.30 24.32
C PHE A 187 -20.33 9.52 22.80
N ILE A 188 -19.98 8.52 22.04
CA ILE A 188 -20.01 8.57 20.57
C ILE A 188 -20.63 7.27 20.07
N GLU A 189 -21.89 7.34 19.68
CA GLU A 189 -22.49 6.31 18.84
C GLU A 189 -21.98 6.49 17.41
N LEU A 190 -20.72 6.08 17.21
CA LEU A 190 -20.11 6.03 15.89
C LEU A 190 -20.74 4.87 15.14
N GLN A 191 -21.81 5.14 14.44
CA GLN A 191 -22.26 4.27 13.34
C GLN A 191 -21.16 4.27 12.29
N LEU A 192 -20.29 3.27 12.38
CA LEU A 192 -19.06 3.12 11.59
C LEU A 192 -19.26 3.14 10.08
N GLU A 193 -20.47 2.92 9.58
CA GLU A 193 -20.79 2.99 8.16
C GLU A 193 -21.09 4.40 7.63
N GLY A 194 -21.46 5.34 8.49
CA GLY A 194 -21.90 6.69 8.10
C GLY A 194 -20.81 7.74 8.07
N VAL A 195 -19.78 7.62 8.89
CA VAL A 195 -18.74 8.65 9.06
C VAL A 195 -17.74 8.66 7.90
N TYR A 196 -17.47 7.51 7.27
CA TYR A 196 -16.50 7.40 6.17
C TYR A 196 -16.93 7.93 4.82
N ARG A 197 -18.20 8.23 4.62
CA ARG A 197 -18.70 8.76 3.34
C ARG A 197 -18.63 10.29 3.22
N LYS A 198 -18.20 11.00 4.26
CA LYS A 198 -18.22 12.47 4.31
C LYS A 198 -16.84 13.15 4.36
N PHE A 199 -15.74 12.39 4.34
CA PHE A 199 -14.39 12.95 4.26
C PHE A 199 -13.68 12.55 2.97
#